data_0859b22212c8c03856c82d2c953d683a
#
_entry.id   0859b22212c8c03856c82d2c953d683a
#
_cell.length_a   1.000
_cell.length_b   1.000
_cell.length_c   1.000
_cell.angle_alpha   90.00
_cell.angle_beta   90.00
_cell.angle_gamma   90.00
#
_symmetry.space_group_name_H-M   'P 1'
#
loop_
_entity.id
_entity.type
_entity.pdbx_description
1 polymer ?
#
loop_
_entity_poly.entity_id
_entity_poly.type
_entity_poly.pdbx_seq_one_letter_code
_entity_poly.pdbx_strand_id
1 'polypeptide(L)'
;MSYKNFKQTDSRWSNNAYSGYTIKSQGCGPTSIADAVYDLNNKITPAKTAKWMEENGCSCHGSGTYYSGMVKGLKHYGYEAMQCNYSSLYGKTNTAVATDFLKKIKSGKYIGIACMGKSIWTTSGHYVFIRKVSEGHIYIYDPYNTSSNCELTTRNQWEKYVKYLFLIKKPLGYVVTDRAVQKRVAPKTLAKTKTVGKFAKGTRLAYDKVQGNYLHIMGVEDVWIHKKNTSVTI
;
A
#
# COMPACT_ATOMS: atom_id res chain seq x y z
N MET A 1 8.82 3.68 -10.52
CA MET A 1 7.49 3.58 -9.88
C MET A 1 6.86 4.95 -9.80
N SER A 2 5.66 5.11 -10.34
CA SER A 2 4.90 6.36 -10.34
C SER A 2 3.74 6.25 -9.35
N TYR A 3 3.90 6.77 -8.16
CA TYR A 3 2.80 6.89 -7.21
C TYR A 3 1.88 8.05 -7.63
N LYS A 4 0.60 7.93 -7.34
CA LYS A 4 -0.38 9.00 -7.54
C LYS A 4 -0.67 9.67 -6.21
N ASN A 5 -0.73 10.99 -6.20
CA ASN A 5 -1.17 11.76 -5.03
C ASN A 5 -2.67 12.02 -5.14
N PHE A 6 -3.47 11.04 -4.75
CA PHE A 6 -4.92 11.17 -4.73
C PHE A 6 -5.36 12.05 -3.55
N LYS A 7 -6.41 12.82 -3.77
CA LYS A 7 -7.06 13.58 -2.70
C LYS A 7 -8.45 13.00 -2.41
N GLN A 8 -8.75 12.75 -1.13
CA GLN A 8 -10.09 12.31 -0.72
C GLN A 8 -11.17 13.37 -0.98
N THR A 9 -10.74 14.62 -1.16
CA THR A 9 -11.61 15.77 -1.47
C THR A 9 -11.92 15.93 -2.96
N ASP A 10 -11.32 15.12 -3.84
CA ASP A 10 -11.54 15.18 -5.28
C ASP A 10 -13.01 14.89 -5.64
N SER A 11 -13.63 15.79 -6.42
CA SER A 11 -15.07 15.74 -6.77
C SER A 11 -15.50 14.44 -7.45
N ARG A 12 -14.57 13.72 -8.09
CA ARG A 12 -14.85 12.44 -8.75
C ARG A 12 -15.28 11.33 -7.80
N TRP A 13 -14.96 11.43 -6.49
CA TRP A 13 -15.29 10.41 -5.49
C TRP A 13 -15.60 10.95 -4.08
N SER A 14 -15.36 12.22 -3.82
CA SER A 14 -15.47 12.81 -2.47
C SER A 14 -16.83 12.59 -1.81
N ASN A 15 -17.92 12.56 -2.60
CA ASN A 15 -19.29 12.37 -2.13
C ASN A 15 -19.72 10.89 -2.03
N ASN A 16 -18.87 9.94 -2.45
CA ASN A 16 -19.21 8.53 -2.33
C ASN A 16 -19.26 8.14 -0.84
N ALA A 17 -20.19 7.24 -0.50
CA ALA A 17 -20.36 6.75 0.86
C ALA A 17 -19.10 5.99 1.33
N TYR A 18 -18.69 6.25 2.57
CA TYR A 18 -17.67 5.51 3.28
C TYR A 18 -17.79 5.69 4.78
N SER A 19 -17.74 4.59 5.55
CA SER A 19 -17.76 4.61 7.02
C SER A 19 -18.96 5.35 7.64
N GLY A 20 -20.14 5.24 7.02
CA GLY A 20 -21.36 5.92 7.43
C GLY A 20 -21.46 7.39 7.03
N TYR A 21 -20.45 7.91 6.36
CA TYR A 21 -20.37 9.29 5.85
C TYR A 21 -19.87 9.29 4.39
N THR A 22 -18.90 10.14 4.06
CA THR A 22 -18.35 10.25 2.70
C THR A 22 -16.85 10.02 2.68
N ILE A 23 -16.30 9.71 1.49
CA ILE A 23 -14.84 9.65 1.29
C ILE A 23 -14.19 10.99 1.68
N LYS A 24 -14.83 12.13 1.38
CA LYS A 24 -14.32 13.46 1.76
C LYS A 24 -14.03 13.55 3.26
N SER A 25 -14.89 13.01 4.11
CA SER A 25 -14.76 13.15 5.57
C SER A 25 -14.02 11.99 6.24
N GLN A 26 -14.12 10.75 5.70
CA GLN A 26 -13.63 9.54 6.37
C GLN A 26 -12.65 8.72 5.52
N GLY A 27 -12.36 9.15 4.29
CA GLY A 27 -11.70 8.34 3.26
C GLY A 27 -10.16 8.40 3.25
N CYS A 28 -9.48 8.89 4.28
CA CYS A 28 -8.02 8.96 4.28
C CYS A 28 -7.36 7.57 4.17
N GLY A 29 -7.90 6.55 4.82
CA GLY A 29 -7.42 5.18 4.74
C GLY A 29 -7.47 4.61 3.32
N PRO A 30 -8.66 4.48 2.69
CA PRO A 30 -8.76 3.99 1.32
C PRO A 30 -8.01 4.85 0.29
N THR A 31 -7.91 6.17 0.49
CA THR A 31 -7.15 7.03 -0.41
C THR A 31 -5.65 6.75 -0.30
N SER A 32 -5.09 6.61 0.93
CA SER A 32 -3.69 6.22 1.12
C SER A 32 -3.37 4.83 0.56
N ILE A 33 -4.32 3.88 0.62
CA ILE A 33 -4.16 2.59 -0.05
C ILE A 33 -4.13 2.76 -1.57
N ALA A 34 -5.04 3.56 -2.14
CA ALA A 34 -5.06 3.82 -3.58
C ALA A 34 -3.74 4.44 -4.08
N ASP A 35 -3.14 5.37 -3.32
CA ASP A 35 -1.83 5.93 -3.60
C ASP A 35 -0.72 4.86 -3.62
N ALA A 36 -0.73 3.99 -2.59
CA ALA A 36 0.29 2.96 -2.43
C ALA A 36 0.23 1.88 -3.52
N VAL A 37 -0.98 1.55 -4.02
CA VAL A 37 -1.18 0.44 -4.98
C VAL A 37 -1.28 0.90 -6.43
N TYR A 38 -1.23 2.19 -6.69
CA TYR A 38 -1.44 2.77 -8.02
C TYR A 38 -0.44 2.25 -9.06
N ASP A 39 0.81 2.05 -8.70
CA ASP A 39 1.84 1.58 -9.62
C ASP A 39 1.66 0.10 -10.01
N LEU A 40 0.98 -0.70 -9.18
CA LEU A 40 0.60 -2.07 -9.53
C LEU A 40 -0.58 -2.08 -10.51
N ASN A 41 -1.57 -1.23 -10.26
CA ASN A 41 -2.74 -1.12 -11.12
C ASN A 41 -3.27 0.33 -11.15
N ASN A 42 -2.95 1.06 -12.20
CA ASN A 42 -3.35 2.46 -12.39
C ASN A 42 -4.86 2.69 -12.56
N LYS A 43 -5.67 1.63 -12.58
CA LYS A 43 -7.13 1.69 -12.57
C LYS A 43 -7.73 1.70 -11.15
N ILE A 44 -6.89 1.55 -10.12
CA ILE A 44 -7.33 1.66 -8.72
C ILE A 44 -7.48 3.15 -8.39
N THR A 45 -8.59 3.48 -7.76
CA THR A 45 -8.95 4.85 -7.34
C THR A 45 -9.47 4.84 -5.91
N PRO A 46 -9.48 5.98 -5.19
CA PRO A 46 -10.10 6.08 -3.87
C PRO A 46 -11.55 5.57 -3.81
N ALA A 47 -12.34 5.77 -4.88
CA ALA A 47 -13.68 5.22 -4.96
C ALA A 47 -13.71 3.69 -4.91
N LYS A 48 -12.81 3.04 -5.65
CA LYS A 48 -12.74 1.56 -5.70
C LYS A 48 -12.22 0.97 -4.39
N THR A 49 -11.19 1.58 -3.81
CA THR A 49 -10.64 1.12 -2.52
C THR A 49 -11.67 1.31 -1.41
N ALA A 50 -12.34 2.46 -1.33
CA ALA A 50 -13.37 2.73 -0.34
C ALA A 50 -14.54 1.74 -0.45
N LYS A 51 -15.07 1.52 -1.66
CA LYS A 51 -16.15 0.56 -1.89
C LYS A 51 -15.76 -0.85 -1.42
N TRP A 52 -14.60 -1.35 -1.85
CA TRP A 52 -14.16 -2.68 -1.43
C TRP A 52 -13.96 -2.78 0.09
N MET A 53 -13.37 -1.76 0.71
CA MET A 53 -13.12 -1.74 2.16
C MET A 53 -14.40 -1.70 2.97
N GLU A 54 -15.42 -0.96 2.51
CA GLU A 54 -16.75 -0.94 3.12
C GLU A 54 -17.40 -2.32 3.05
N GLU A 55 -17.45 -2.92 1.87
CA GLU A 55 -18.06 -4.25 1.61
C GLU A 55 -17.34 -5.39 2.36
N ASN A 56 -16.09 -5.18 2.79
CA ASN A 56 -15.27 -6.20 3.46
C ASN A 56 -15.03 -5.91 4.96
N GLY A 57 -15.80 -5.03 5.58
CA GLY A 57 -15.74 -4.77 7.01
C GLY A 57 -14.43 -4.11 7.46
N CYS A 58 -13.83 -3.29 6.59
CA CYS A 58 -12.60 -2.55 6.90
C CYS A 58 -12.88 -1.14 7.43
N SER A 59 -14.11 -0.64 7.27
CA SER A 59 -14.55 0.67 7.77
C SER A 59 -15.04 0.59 9.21
N CYS A 60 -14.79 1.65 9.96
CA CYS A 60 -15.29 1.84 11.32
C CYS A 60 -16.32 2.97 11.30
N HIS A 61 -17.60 2.64 11.37
CA HIS A 61 -18.69 3.60 11.23
C HIS A 61 -18.47 4.88 12.04
N GLY A 62 -18.42 6.03 11.36
CA GLY A 62 -18.14 7.34 11.94
C GLY A 62 -16.68 7.61 12.33
N SER A 63 -15.77 6.65 12.14
CA SER A 63 -14.38 6.75 12.59
C SER A 63 -13.34 6.33 11.53
N GLY A 64 -13.75 6.26 10.26
CA GLY A 64 -12.88 5.97 9.11
C GLY A 64 -12.55 4.50 8.94
N THR A 65 -11.30 4.13 9.08
CA THR A 65 -10.79 2.79 8.74
C THR A 65 -10.16 2.10 9.94
N TYR A 66 -10.51 0.82 10.18
CA TYR A 66 -9.84 -0.02 11.16
C TYR A 66 -8.35 -0.24 10.79
N TYR A 67 -7.48 -0.35 11.81
CA TYR A 67 -6.05 -0.64 11.58
C TYR A 67 -5.86 -2.00 10.88
N SER A 68 -6.59 -3.01 11.28
CA SER A 68 -6.61 -4.33 10.60
C SER A 68 -7.13 -4.22 9.16
N GLY A 69 -8.08 -3.30 8.90
CA GLY A 69 -8.62 -3.01 7.58
C GLY A 69 -7.57 -2.45 6.62
N MET A 70 -6.60 -1.66 7.12
CA MET A 70 -5.48 -1.18 6.29
C MET A 70 -4.64 -2.34 5.75
N VAL A 71 -4.26 -3.28 6.61
CA VAL A 71 -3.48 -4.47 6.20
C VAL A 71 -4.30 -5.35 5.26
N LYS A 72 -5.59 -5.58 5.57
CA LYS A 72 -6.50 -6.39 4.75
C LYS A 72 -6.66 -5.78 3.35
N GLY A 73 -6.86 -4.45 3.26
CA GLY A 73 -6.99 -3.74 1.99
C GLY A 73 -5.72 -3.81 1.14
N LEU A 74 -4.54 -3.57 1.72
CA LEU A 74 -3.26 -3.67 1.01
C LEU A 74 -3.02 -5.08 0.47
N LYS A 75 -3.30 -6.12 1.26
CA LYS A 75 -3.18 -7.52 0.84
C LYS A 75 -4.15 -7.88 -0.29
N HIS A 76 -5.39 -7.39 -0.24
CA HIS A 76 -6.36 -7.58 -1.32
C HIS A 76 -5.83 -7.06 -2.66
N TYR A 77 -5.16 -5.92 -2.67
CA TYR A 77 -4.54 -5.35 -3.88
C TYR A 77 -3.17 -5.93 -4.23
N GLY A 78 -2.76 -7.02 -3.61
CA GLY A 78 -1.59 -7.77 -4.00
C GLY A 78 -0.28 -7.39 -3.32
N TYR A 79 -0.33 -6.59 -2.23
CA TYR A 79 0.87 -6.22 -1.50
C TYR A 79 1.09 -7.05 -0.24
N GLU A 80 2.34 -7.39 0.03
CA GLU A 80 2.77 -7.88 1.34
C GLU A 80 2.85 -6.68 2.29
N ALA A 81 1.96 -6.64 3.28
CA ALA A 81 1.83 -5.54 4.23
C ALA A 81 1.69 -6.03 5.66
N MET A 82 2.23 -5.24 6.61
CA MET A 82 2.15 -5.52 8.04
C MET A 82 1.93 -4.23 8.85
N GLN A 83 1.20 -4.36 9.96
CA GLN A 83 1.18 -3.34 11.01
C GLN A 83 2.44 -3.49 11.88
N CYS A 84 3.17 -2.39 12.10
CA CYS A 84 4.46 -2.41 12.80
C CYS A 84 4.34 -2.31 14.31
N ASN A 85 3.25 -1.73 14.82
CA ASN A 85 3.00 -1.53 16.25
C ASN A 85 1.52 -1.69 16.58
N TYR A 86 1.24 -2.24 17.77
CA TYR A 86 -0.12 -2.43 18.28
C TYR A 86 -0.45 -1.49 19.46
N SER A 87 0.56 -0.81 20.00
CA SER A 87 0.40 0.30 20.95
C SER A 87 0.73 1.62 20.28
N SER A 88 0.01 2.69 20.64
CA SER A 88 0.22 4.01 20.04
C SER A 88 1.63 4.55 20.31
N LEU A 89 2.23 5.13 19.28
CA LEU A 89 3.51 5.85 19.37
C LEU A 89 3.33 7.34 19.61
N TYR A 90 2.10 7.85 19.65
CA TYR A 90 1.80 9.28 19.79
C TYR A 90 2.49 9.89 21.02
N GLY A 91 3.19 11.00 20.82
CA GLY A 91 3.98 11.68 21.85
C GLY A 91 5.33 11.02 22.15
N LYS A 92 5.68 9.91 21.49
CA LYS A 92 6.95 9.21 21.67
C LYS A 92 7.91 9.55 20.54
N THR A 93 9.18 9.80 20.87
CA THR A 93 10.23 10.08 19.89
C THR A 93 11.33 9.03 19.98
N ASN A 94 12.09 8.87 18.90
CA ASN A 94 13.23 7.93 18.80
C ASN A 94 12.88 6.47 19.15
N THR A 95 11.63 6.05 18.91
CA THR A 95 11.24 4.65 19.16
C THR A 95 11.95 3.70 18.20
N ALA A 96 12.30 2.51 18.69
CA ALA A 96 12.91 1.47 17.85
C ALA A 96 12.03 1.12 16.64
N VAL A 97 10.70 1.09 16.82
CA VAL A 97 9.73 0.81 15.76
C VAL A 97 9.76 1.88 14.66
N ALA A 98 9.72 3.17 15.03
CA ALA A 98 9.78 4.27 14.05
C ALA A 98 11.14 4.29 13.33
N THR A 99 12.21 4.01 14.05
CA THR A 99 13.57 3.93 13.49
C THR A 99 13.69 2.82 12.46
N ASP A 100 13.23 1.61 12.77
CA ASP A 100 13.24 0.47 11.84
C ASP A 100 12.35 0.72 10.62
N PHE A 101 11.15 1.26 10.84
CA PHE A 101 10.22 1.63 9.77
C PHE A 101 10.85 2.61 8.76
N LEU A 102 11.43 3.71 9.24
CA LEU A 102 12.07 4.71 8.38
C LEU A 102 13.32 4.14 7.68
N LYS A 103 14.12 3.31 8.37
CA LYS A 103 15.27 2.61 7.78
C LYS A 103 14.84 1.69 6.64
N LYS A 104 13.77 0.94 6.80
CA LYS A 104 13.22 0.06 5.75
C LYS A 104 12.73 0.86 4.54
N ILE A 105 12.03 1.97 4.73
CA ILE A 105 11.61 2.83 3.61
C ILE A 105 12.82 3.47 2.92
N LYS A 106 13.80 3.95 3.68
CA LYS A 106 15.06 4.52 3.14
C LYS A 106 15.83 3.51 2.28
N SER A 107 15.73 2.22 2.58
CA SER A 107 16.36 1.16 1.75
C SER A 107 15.80 1.06 0.33
N GLY A 108 14.68 1.72 0.03
CA GLY A 108 13.99 1.67 -1.25
C GLY A 108 13.17 0.38 -1.50
N LYS A 109 13.25 -0.60 -0.60
CA LYS A 109 12.54 -1.89 -0.71
C LYS A 109 11.11 -1.85 -0.14
N TYR A 110 10.77 -0.79 0.57
CA TYR A 110 9.48 -0.61 1.23
C TYR A 110 8.93 0.80 0.99
N ILE A 111 7.64 0.92 1.15
CA ILE A 111 6.87 2.16 1.33
C ILE A 111 6.03 1.98 2.59
N GLY A 112 5.32 3.01 3.01
CA GLY A 112 4.52 2.90 4.23
C GLY A 112 3.27 3.76 4.25
N ILE A 113 2.40 3.48 5.20
CA ILE A 113 1.30 4.34 5.60
C ILE A 113 1.46 4.61 7.09
N ALA A 114 1.24 5.86 7.50
CA ALA A 114 1.21 6.25 8.90
C ALA A 114 -0.19 6.74 9.28
N CYS A 115 -0.68 6.29 10.44
CA CYS A 115 -1.81 6.92 11.10
C CYS A 115 -1.26 8.02 12.01
N MET A 116 -1.59 9.27 11.71
CA MET A 116 -1.20 10.45 12.48
C MET A 116 -2.25 10.77 13.55
N GLY A 117 -1.83 11.26 14.71
CA GLY A 117 -2.69 11.86 15.71
C GLY A 117 -2.85 13.37 15.49
N LYS A 118 -3.49 14.04 16.45
CA LYS A 118 -3.75 15.50 16.43
C LYS A 118 -2.46 16.27 16.16
N SER A 119 -2.41 17.02 15.06
CA SER A 119 -1.20 17.64 14.52
C SER A 119 -1.53 18.60 13.38
N ILE A 120 -0.52 18.98 12.60
CA ILE A 120 -0.70 19.74 11.35
C ILE A 120 -1.48 18.93 10.28
N TRP A 121 -1.49 17.60 10.37
CA TRP A 121 -2.20 16.72 9.41
C TRP A 121 -3.67 16.56 9.75
N THR A 122 -4.05 16.67 11.03
CA THR A 122 -5.43 16.37 11.45
C THR A 122 -5.73 16.90 12.85
N THR A 123 -7.01 17.12 13.12
CA THR A 123 -7.51 17.43 14.47
C THR A 123 -7.83 16.18 15.31
N SER A 124 -7.85 14.97 14.70
CA SER A 124 -8.22 13.71 15.37
C SER A 124 -7.29 12.55 14.99
N GLY A 125 -7.54 11.90 13.88
CA GLY A 125 -6.77 10.79 13.30
C GLY A 125 -6.75 10.89 11.79
N HIS A 126 -5.61 10.53 11.16
CA HIS A 126 -5.47 10.67 9.72
C HIS A 126 -4.44 9.71 9.16
N TYR A 127 -4.78 9.00 8.09
CA TYR A 127 -3.82 8.18 7.36
C TYR A 127 -3.14 9.01 6.28
N VAL A 128 -1.82 8.85 6.19
CA VAL A 128 -0.99 9.47 5.15
C VAL A 128 -0.07 8.42 4.53
N PHE A 129 0.17 8.53 3.23
CA PHE A 129 1.06 7.62 2.51
C PHE A 129 2.50 8.15 2.51
N ILE A 130 3.46 7.33 2.98
CA ILE A 130 4.89 7.65 3.00
C ILE A 130 5.56 6.95 1.82
N ARG A 131 5.91 7.74 0.80
CA ARG A 131 6.48 7.24 -0.46
C ARG A 131 8.00 7.12 -0.47
N LYS A 132 8.68 7.92 0.34
CA LYS A 132 10.15 8.00 0.36
C LYS A 132 10.66 8.58 1.69
N VAL A 133 11.84 8.15 2.09
CA VAL A 133 12.66 8.78 3.14
C VAL A 133 14.04 9.04 2.54
N SER A 134 14.51 10.28 2.55
CA SER A 134 15.80 10.70 1.98
C SER A 134 16.28 11.98 2.65
N GLU A 135 17.58 12.12 2.87
CA GLU A 135 18.23 13.35 3.34
C GLU A 135 17.62 13.95 4.60
N GLY A 136 17.25 13.08 5.55
CA GLY A 136 16.61 13.50 6.82
C GLY A 136 15.13 13.87 6.70
N HIS A 137 14.56 13.80 5.51
CA HIS A 137 13.16 14.14 5.24
C HIS A 137 12.30 12.91 4.96
N ILE A 138 11.02 13.04 5.29
CA ILE A 138 9.95 12.08 5.01
C ILE A 138 9.02 12.72 3.97
N TYR A 139 8.87 12.05 2.84
CA TYR A 139 8.03 12.48 1.72
C TYR A 139 6.68 11.79 1.80
N ILE A 140 5.62 12.59 1.95
CA ILE A 140 4.26 12.16 2.24
C ILE A 140 3.34 12.54 1.08
N TYR A 141 2.35 11.68 0.78
CA TYR A 141 1.14 12.08 0.11
C TYR A 141 0.02 12.11 1.13
N ASP A 142 -0.49 13.31 1.37
CA ASP A 142 -1.59 13.54 2.30
C ASP A 142 -2.92 13.52 1.54
N PRO A 143 -3.83 12.60 1.84
CA PRO A 143 -5.12 12.49 1.16
C PRO A 143 -6.01 13.74 1.28
N TYR A 144 -5.81 14.55 2.30
CA TYR A 144 -6.66 15.71 2.58
C TYR A 144 -5.97 17.04 2.30
N ASN A 145 -4.80 17.26 2.89
CA ASN A 145 -4.10 18.52 2.82
C ASN A 145 -3.29 18.67 1.53
N THR A 146 -3.16 19.91 1.06
CA THR A 146 -2.34 20.28 -0.10
C THR A 146 -1.14 21.13 0.29
N SER A 147 -0.99 21.47 1.60
CA SER A 147 0.12 22.24 2.11
C SER A 147 1.44 21.48 1.98
N SER A 148 2.49 22.15 1.51
CA SER A 148 3.84 21.60 1.40
C SER A 148 4.38 21.07 2.73
N ASN A 149 4.00 21.70 3.87
CA ASN A 149 4.38 21.26 5.19
C ASN A 149 3.77 19.92 5.61
N CYS A 150 2.64 19.52 4.99
CA CYS A 150 2.04 18.21 5.18
C CYS A 150 2.63 17.13 4.27
N GLU A 151 3.27 17.53 3.15
CA GLU A 151 3.84 16.60 2.16
C GLU A 151 5.35 16.38 2.33
N LEU A 152 6.04 17.26 3.06
CA LEU A 152 7.47 17.15 3.40
C LEU A 152 7.69 17.52 4.86
N THR A 153 8.25 16.62 5.64
CA THR A 153 8.49 16.82 7.07
C THR A 153 9.82 16.21 7.53
N THR A 154 10.33 16.68 8.64
CA THR A 154 11.49 16.08 9.29
C THR A 154 11.07 14.91 10.19
N ARG A 155 12.01 14.02 10.50
CA ARG A 155 11.78 12.92 11.44
C ARG A 155 11.28 13.43 12.80
N ASN A 156 11.95 14.44 13.37
CA ASN A 156 11.61 14.97 14.69
C ASN A 156 10.19 15.53 14.77
N GLN A 157 9.72 16.16 13.69
CA GLN A 157 8.36 16.68 13.62
C GLN A 157 7.35 15.55 13.48
N TRP A 158 7.62 14.58 12.60
CA TRP A 158 6.71 13.48 12.29
C TRP A 158 6.54 12.50 13.48
N GLU A 159 7.64 12.10 14.16
CA GLU A 159 7.59 11.11 15.24
C GLU A 159 6.69 11.52 16.41
N LYS A 160 6.60 12.82 16.73
CA LYS A 160 5.73 13.32 17.81
C LYS A 160 4.25 13.00 17.60
N TYR A 161 3.84 12.85 16.35
CA TYR A 161 2.42 12.78 15.99
C TYR A 161 1.99 11.44 15.41
N VAL A 162 2.91 10.55 15.09
CA VAL A 162 2.56 9.23 14.58
C VAL A 162 1.94 8.35 15.67
N LYS A 163 0.88 7.63 15.33
CA LYS A 163 0.21 6.66 16.20
C LYS A 163 0.52 5.22 15.79
N TYR A 164 0.29 4.88 14.53
CA TYR A 164 0.45 3.52 14.00
C TYR A 164 1.12 3.55 12.63
N LEU A 165 1.90 2.52 12.35
CA LEU A 165 2.72 2.38 11.16
C LEU A 165 2.37 1.09 10.43
N PHE A 166 2.26 1.19 9.11
CA PHE A 166 1.98 0.08 8.21
C PHE A 166 3.09 0.04 7.16
N LEU A 167 3.87 -1.04 7.18
CA LEU A 167 4.96 -1.26 6.23
C LEU A 167 4.45 -2.08 5.06
N ILE A 168 4.83 -1.68 3.86
CA ILE A 168 4.40 -2.28 2.60
C ILE A 168 5.66 -2.63 1.80
N LYS A 169 5.84 -3.92 1.48
CA LYS A 169 6.97 -4.38 0.68
C LYS A 169 6.75 -4.03 -0.78
N LYS A 170 7.74 -3.42 -1.39
CA LYS A 170 7.72 -3.12 -2.83
C LYS A 170 8.06 -4.37 -3.65
N PRO A 171 7.47 -4.53 -4.83
CA PRO A 171 7.91 -5.57 -5.75
C PRO A 171 9.36 -5.31 -6.23
N LEU A 172 10.05 -6.37 -6.59
CA LEU A 172 11.33 -6.28 -7.30
C LEU A 172 11.13 -5.77 -8.73
N GLY A 173 9.97 -6.03 -9.31
CA GLY A 173 9.61 -5.56 -10.63
C GLY A 173 8.22 -6.05 -11.06
N TYR A 174 7.86 -5.70 -12.29
CA TYR A 174 6.60 -6.05 -12.90
C TYR A 174 6.83 -6.80 -14.22
N VAL A 175 5.92 -7.70 -14.53
CA VAL A 175 5.85 -8.38 -15.82
C VAL A 175 4.43 -8.37 -16.36
N VAL A 176 4.30 -8.44 -17.68
CA VAL A 176 3.01 -8.66 -18.35
C VAL A 176 3.06 -10.05 -18.97
N THR A 177 1.98 -10.81 -18.83
CA THR A 177 1.89 -12.15 -19.42
C THR A 177 1.65 -12.06 -20.93
N ASP A 178 2.53 -12.63 -21.74
CA ASP A 178 2.42 -12.65 -23.23
C ASP A 178 1.37 -13.65 -23.72
N ARG A 179 1.01 -14.60 -22.88
CA ARG A 179 -0.01 -15.64 -23.08
C ARG A 179 -0.63 -16.04 -21.74
N ALA A 180 -1.59 -16.95 -21.75
CA ALA A 180 -2.07 -17.55 -20.51
C ALA A 180 -0.94 -18.33 -19.82
N VAL A 181 -0.62 -18.00 -18.56
CA VAL A 181 0.52 -18.53 -17.82
C VAL A 181 0.05 -19.36 -16.63
N GLN A 182 0.54 -20.58 -16.52
CA GLN A 182 0.24 -21.48 -15.41
C GLN A 182 0.77 -20.94 -14.08
N LYS A 183 -0.08 -20.94 -13.07
CA LYS A 183 0.26 -20.70 -11.66
C LYS A 183 0.82 -21.99 -11.06
N ARG A 184 2.05 -21.98 -10.59
CA ARG A 184 2.77 -23.12 -10.00
C ARG A 184 2.94 -22.90 -8.51
N VAL A 185 2.87 -23.98 -7.72
CA VAL A 185 3.11 -23.92 -6.27
C VAL A 185 4.61 -24.00 -5.90
N ALA A 186 5.49 -24.13 -6.88
CA ALA A 186 6.93 -24.14 -6.69
C ALA A 186 7.66 -23.67 -7.97
N PRO A 187 8.89 -23.16 -7.87
CA PRO A 187 9.71 -22.72 -9.01
C PRO A 187 10.31 -23.92 -9.77
N LYS A 188 9.45 -24.80 -10.27
CA LYS A 188 9.79 -26.06 -10.96
C LYS A 188 9.03 -26.19 -12.30
N THR A 189 9.44 -27.11 -13.15
CA THR A 189 8.75 -27.45 -14.40
C THR A 189 7.34 -27.98 -14.13
N LEU A 190 6.45 -27.93 -15.13
CA LEU A 190 5.06 -28.43 -14.99
C LEU A 190 4.99 -29.90 -14.59
N ALA A 191 5.93 -30.73 -15.08
CA ALA A 191 6.02 -32.16 -14.71
C ALA A 191 6.43 -32.39 -13.22
N LYS A 192 7.01 -31.38 -12.58
CA LYS A 192 7.58 -31.49 -11.22
C LYS A 192 6.87 -30.60 -10.19
N THR A 193 5.73 -29.99 -10.53
CA THR A 193 4.99 -29.13 -9.63
C THR A 193 3.50 -29.13 -9.94
N LYS A 194 2.68 -28.98 -8.88
CA LYS A 194 1.24 -28.78 -9.00
C LYS A 194 0.94 -27.39 -9.59
N THR A 195 -0.11 -27.28 -10.37
CA THR A 195 -0.65 -26.00 -10.85
C THR A 195 -1.98 -25.69 -10.20
N VAL A 196 -2.25 -24.40 -9.96
CA VAL A 196 -3.45 -23.92 -9.26
C VAL A 196 -4.22 -22.90 -10.11
N GLY A 197 -4.22 -23.09 -11.42
CA GLY A 197 -4.89 -22.24 -12.39
C GLY A 197 -3.95 -21.46 -13.29
N LYS A 198 -4.47 -20.43 -13.96
CA LYS A 198 -3.72 -19.62 -14.94
C LYS A 198 -3.96 -18.12 -14.70
N PHE A 199 -2.96 -17.30 -15.05
CA PHE A 199 -3.16 -15.89 -15.35
C PHE A 199 -3.49 -15.74 -16.85
N ALA A 200 -4.43 -14.85 -17.17
CA ALA A 200 -4.78 -14.55 -18.56
C ALA A 200 -3.62 -13.80 -19.26
N LYS A 201 -3.60 -13.84 -20.61
CA LYS A 201 -2.73 -12.99 -21.42
C LYS A 201 -2.97 -11.49 -21.08
N GLY A 202 -1.91 -10.70 -21.04
CA GLY A 202 -1.96 -9.27 -20.75
C GLY A 202 -2.12 -8.94 -19.27
N THR A 203 -2.08 -9.94 -18.36
CA THR A 203 -2.14 -9.68 -16.92
C THR A 203 -0.82 -9.08 -16.46
N ARG A 204 -0.86 -7.87 -15.84
CA ARG A 204 0.28 -7.26 -15.18
C ARG A 204 0.44 -7.85 -13.78
N LEU A 205 1.63 -8.36 -13.49
CA LEU A 205 1.95 -9.05 -12.24
C LEU A 205 3.17 -8.42 -11.58
N ALA A 206 3.10 -8.20 -10.27
CA ALA A 206 4.25 -7.84 -9.46
C ALA A 206 4.94 -9.10 -8.95
N TYR A 207 6.27 -9.10 -8.86
CA TYR A 207 7.03 -10.20 -8.29
C TYR A 207 8.04 -9.70 -7.24
N ASP A 208 8.30 -10.52 -6.23
CA ASP A 208 9.19 -10.17 -5.10
C ASP A 208 10.37 -11.12 -4.94
N LYS A 209 10.40 -12.23 -5.69
CA LYS A 209 11.51 -13.18 -5.70
C LYS A 209 11.77 -13.69 -7.12
N VAL A 210 13.03 -14.01 -7.38
CA VAL A 210 13.48 -14.64 -8.61
C VAL A 210 14.26 -15.89 -8.25
N GLN A 211 13.89 -17.04 -8.82
CA GLN A 211 14.64 -18.30 -8.66
C GLN A 211 14.82 -18.94 -10.02
N GLY A 212 16.04 -18.85 -10.57
CA GLY A 212 16.34 -19.28 -11.92
C GLY A 212 15.42 -18.59 -12.95
N ASN A 213 14.67 -19.41 -13.69
CA ASN A 213 13.71 -18.95 -14.69
C ASN A 213 12.29 -18.68 -14.13
N TYR A 214 12.12 -18.59 -12.82
CA TYR A 214 10.82 -18.43 -12.19
C TYR A 214 10.73 -17.13 -11.39
N LEU A 215 9.51 -16.54 -11.39
CA LEU A 215 9.14 -15.36 -10.63
C LEU A 215 8.07 -15.76 -9.60
N HIS A 216 8.28 -15.40 -8.35
CA HIS A 216 7.28 -15.48 -7.30
C HIS A 216 6.35 -14.28 -7.37
N ILE A 217 5.05 -14.52 -7.50
CA ILE A 217 4.06 -13.46 -7.72
C ILE A 217 3.51 -12.96 -6.40
N MET A 218 3.60 -11.66 -6.20
CA MET A 218 3.05 -11.00 -5.01
C MET A 218 1.51 -11.04 -5.00
N GLY A 219 0.94 -11.05 -3.79
CA GLY A 219 -0.50 -10.99 -3.58
C GLY A 219 -1.27 -12.27 -3.88
N VAL A 220 -0.56 -13.33 -4.20
CA VAL A 220 -1.12 -14.68 -4.40
C VAL A 220 -0.24 -15.65 -3.63
N GLU A 221 -0.84 -16.43 -2.73
CA GLU A 221 -0.11 -17.35 -1.85
C GLU A 221 0.71 -18.36 -2.66
N ASP A 222 2.03 -18.38 -2.43
CA ASP A 222 3.03 -19.29 -3.03
C ASP A 222 2.88 -19.54 -4.53
N VAL A 223 2.58 -18.51 -5.32
CA VAL A 223 2.44 -18.67 -6.78
C VAL A 223 3.71 -18.25 -7.51
N TRP A 224 4.18 -19.16 -8.36
CA TRP A 224 5.31 -18.97 -9.26
C TRP A 224 4.89 -19.07 -10.73
N ILE A 225 5.52 -18.25 -11.58
CA ILE A 225 5.38 -18.34 -13.03
C ILE A 225 6.74 -18.45 -13.70
N HIS A 226 6.77 -18.97 -14.93
CA HIS A 226 8.00 -19.05 -15.71
C HIS A 226 8.20 -17.77 -16.55
N LYS A 227 9.38 -17.16 -16.49
CA LYS A 227 9.74 -15.89 -17.16
C LYS A 227 9.52 -15.88 -18.67
N LYS A 228 9.76 -17.01 -19.36
CA LYS A 228 9.65 -17.10 -20.83
C LYS A 228 8.27 -16.74 -21.41
N ASN A 229 7.26 -16.62 -20.57
CA ASN A 229 5.90 -16.30 -20.95
C ASN A 229 5.49 -14.89 -20.51
N THR A 230 6.47 -14.04 -20.25
CA THR A 230 6.25 -12.69 -19.75
C THR A 230 7.23 -11.71 -20.37
N SER A 231 6.75 -10.49 -20.62
CA SER A 231 7.58 -9.32 -20.96
C SER A 231 7.84 -8.52 -19.70
N VAL A 232 9.07 -8.01 -19.54
CA VAL A 232 9.42 -7.10 -18.44
C VAL A 232 8.80 -5.74 -18.72
N THR A 233 8.08 -5.19 -17.74
CA THR A 233 7.64 -3.80 -17.78
C THR A 233 8.65 -2.98 -16.97
N ILE A 234 9.35 -2.07 -17.62
CA ILE A 234 10.24 -1.09 -17.00
C ILE A 234 9.43 0.01 -16.33
#